data_ebcb39bbfb1475dea9c85870ee5791ea
#
_entry.id   ebcb39bbfb1475dea9c85870ee5791ea
#
_cell.length_a   1.000
_cell.length_b   1.000
_cell.length_c   1.000
_cell.angle_alpha   90.00
_cell.angle_beta   90.00
_cell.angle_gamma   90.00
#
_symmetry.space_group_name_H-M   'P 1'
#
loop_
_entity.id
_entity.type
_entity.pdbx_description
1 polymer ?
#
loop_
_entity_poly.entity_id
_entity_poly.type
_entity_poly.pdbx_seq_one_letter_code
_entity_poly.pdbx_strand_id
1 'polypeptide(L)'
;MLKDYKLVIFDLDGTLYEGTEHFDYYAKLLQEKVAPAYQADYLREYEAMKAGKHLVSIGKVYDAARDLVLTIDSLTFEVSAAYRWNGEKLSETETQEYYPGPQQFDFNHLVAIGDGWWLPFASAKHYGVEENYSSYLATKEFMVSDDFTIEKLEGLRTYLLQLKEKTQIVLLTNSDREDVTRLLNELDLTNIFDHMITSAKKPAYTKKWMEHLIEQYEIEPAEGVSVGDNFINEIAPALSLGMDAVYIQPHGHDEERDGLKVIDSLTDFSKQR
;
A
#
# COMPACT_ATOMS: atom_id res chain seq x y z
N MET A 1 7.08 -20.62 -10.23
CA MET A 1 6.95 -19.22 -9.82
C MET A 1 6.34 -19.12 -8.44
N LEU A 2 5.13 -18.51 -8.13
CA LEU A 2 4.65 -18.52 -6.72
C LEU A 2 4.49 -19.94 -6.14
N LYS A 3 4.18 -20.93 -6.93
CA LYS A 3 4.09 -22.36 -6.54
C LYS A 3 5.41 -23.02 -6.13
N ASP A 4 6.52 -22.33 -6.29
CA ASP A 4 7.85 -22.83 -5.90
C ASP A 4 8.19 -22.44 -4.45
N TYR A 5 7.39 -21.53 -3.84
CA TYR A 5 7.51 -21.12 -2.46
C TYR A 5 6.61 -21.96 -1.55
N LYS A 6 7.02 -22.12 -0.29
CA LYS A 6 6.23 -22.76 0.76
C LYS A 6 5.18 -21.82 1.37
N LEU A 7 5.49 -20.50 1.38
CA LEU A 7 4.63 -19.46 1.91
C LEU A 7 4.52 -18.30 0.91
N VAL A 8 3.29 -17.88 0.62
CA VAL A 8 3.02 -16.66 -0.14
C VAL A 8 2.13 -15.75 0.71
N ILE A 9 2.60 -14.54 0.97
CA ILE A 9 1.87 -13.52 1.71
C ILE A 9 1.35 -12.51 0.69
N PHE A 10 0.02 -12.37 0.61
CA PHE A 10 -0.64 -11.41 -0.27
C PHE A 10 -1.12 -10.20 0.50
N ASP A 11 -0.97 -9.03 -0.07
CA ASP A 11 -1.80 -7.88 0.27
C ASP A 11 -3.19 -7.98 -0.39
N LEU A 12 -4.10 -7.06 -0.05
CA LEU A 12 -5.47 -7.02 -0.56
C LEU A 12 -5.67 -5.90 -1.58
N ASP A 13 -5.57 -4.65 -1.11
CA ASP A 13 -5.89 -3.43 -1.88
C ASP A 13 -4.79 -3.15 -2.91
N GLY A 14 -5.15 -3.03 -4.21
CA GLY A 14 -4.15 -2.86 -5.28
C GLY A 14 -3.42 -4.16 -5.66
N THR A 15 -3.71 -5.27 -5.00
CA THR A 15 -3.07 -6.58 -5.20
C THR A 15 -4.05 -7.63 -5.71
N LEU A 16 -5.14 -7.90 -4.98
CA LEU A 16 -6.17 -8.85 -5.39
C LEU A 16 -7.23 -8.23 -6.30
N TYR A 17 -7.20 -6.94 -6.46
CA TYR A 17 -7.96 -6.13 -7.42
C TYR A 17 -7.17 -4.85 -7.75
N GLU A 18 -7.41 -4.24 -8.90
CA GLU A 18 -6.56 -3.17 -9.45
C GLU A 18 -7.30 -1.86 -9.73
N GLY A 19 -8.61 -1.79 -9.45
CA GLY A 19 -9.40 -0.58 -9.69
C GLY A 19 -8.92 0.61 -8.84
N THR A 20 -8.95 1.81 -9.41
CA THR A 20 -8.50 3.06 -8.77
C THR A 20 -9.59 4.11 -8.61
N GLU A 21 -10.80 3.86 -9.12
CA GLU A 21 -11.91 4.81 -9.14
C GLU A 21 -12.38 5.19 -7.73
N HIS A 22 -12.23 4.29 -6.77
CA HIS A 22 -12.53 4.55 -5.37
C HIS A 22 -11.62 5.61 -4.75
N PHE A 23 -10.39 5.80 -5.24
CA PHE A 23 -9.51 6.89 -4.79
C PHE A 23 -10.07 8.26 -5.21
N ASP A 24 -10.64 8.38 -6.41
CA ASP A 24 -11.27 9.61 -6.86
C ASP A 24 -12.55 9.92 -6.07
N TYR A 25 -13.32 8.89 -5.71
CA TYR A 25 -14.46 9.04 -4.82
C TYR A 25 -14.04 9.52 -3.43
N TYR A 26 -13.00 8.92 -2.85
CA TYR A 26 -12.42 9.37 -1.59
C TYR A 26 -11.92 10.81 -1.65
N ALA A 27 -11.21 11.16 -2.72
CA ALA A 27 -10.72 12.51 -2.95
C ALA A 27 -11.87 13.55 -2.99
N LYS A 28 -13.00 13.20 -3.63
CA LYS A 28 -14.19 14.05 -3.67
C LYS A 28 -14.78 14.28 -2.26
N LEU A 29 -14.89 13.23 -1.46
CA LEU A 29 -15.40 13.36 -0.07
C LEU A 29 -14.46 14.20 0.80
N LEU A 30 -13.15 14.12 0.59
CA LEU A 30 -12.18 14.97 1.28
C LEU A 30 -12.25 16.40 0.80
N GLN A 31 -12.42 16.65 -0.52
CA GLN A 31 -12.60 17.98 -1.08
C GLN A 31 -13.77 18.74 -0.42
N GLU A 32 -14.88 18.05 -0.14
CA GLU A 32 -16.04 18.64 0.52
C GLU A 32 -15.73 19.15 1.95
N LYS A 33 -14.70 18.60 2.60
CA LYS A 33 -14.20 19.02 3.93
C LYS A 33 -13.17 20.14 3.86
N VAL A 34 -12.53 20.33 2.72
CA VAL A 34 -11.59 21.45 2.51
C VAL A 34 -12.37 22.77 2.48
N ALA A 35 -11.83 23.81 3.11
CA ALA A 35 -12.42 25.13 3.09
C ALA A 35 -12.68 25.60 1.62
N PRO A 36 -13.85 26.20 1.32
CA PRO A 36 -14.25 26.51 -0.07
C PRO A 36 -13.21 27.29 -0.89
N ALA A 37 -12.44 28.16 -0.22
CA ALA A 37 -11.38 28.94 -0.86
C ALA A 37 -10.22 28.09 -1.43
N TYR A 38 -10.02 26.88 -0.91
CA TYR A 38 -8.89 26.00 -1.27
C TYR A 38 -9.31 24.73 -2.04
N GLN A 39 -10.62 24.49 -2.24
CA GLN A 39 -11.09 23.26 -2.90
C GLN A 39 -10.56 23.08 -4.33
N ALA A 40 -10.40 24.20 -5.07
CA ALA A 40 -9.84 24.16 -6.42
C ALA A 40 -8.33 23.83 -6.43
N ASP A 41 -7.60 24.35 -5.45
CA ASP A 41 -6.16 24.06 -5.29
C ASP A 41 -5.94 22.62 -4.86
N TYR A 42 -6.72 22.13 -3.88
CA TYR A 42 -6.73 20.74 -3.45
C TYR A 42 -6.88 19.77 -4.64
N LEU A 43 -7.91 20.00 -5.47
CA LEU A 43 -8.17 19.13 -6.62
C LEU A 43 -7.04 19.19 -7.66
N ARG A 44 -6.53 20.37 -7.95
CA ARG A 44 -5.41 20.57 -8.89
C ARG A 44 -4.17 19.81 -8.44
N GLU A 45 -3.86 19.84 -7.15
CA GLU A 45 -2.69 19.15 -6.59
C GLU A 45 -2.89 17.65 -6.53
N TYR A 46 -4.08 17.17 -6.15
CA TYR A 46 -4.42 15.75 -6.23
C TYR A 46 -4.25 15.20 -7.65
N GLU A 47 -4.75 15.90 -8.68
CA GLU A 47 -4.56 15.51 -10.07
C GLU A 47 -3.07 15.53 -10.50
N ALA A 48 -2.30 16.49 -9.99
CA ALA A 48 -0.86 16.52 -10.23
C ALA A 48 -0.13 15.35 -9.55
N MET A 49 -0.57 14.92 -8.36
CA MET A 49 -0.05 13.73 -7.67
C MET A 49 -0.35 12.46 -8.45
N LYS A 50 -1.57 12.26 -8.92
CA LYS A 50 -1.94 11.11 -9.77
C LYS A 50 -1.11 11.06 -11.06
N ALA A 51 -0.83 12.22 -11.64
CA ALA A 51 -0.03 12.33 -12.85
C ALA A 51 1.50 12.23 -12.61
N GLY A 52 1.96 11.99 -11.37
CA GLY A 52 3.38 11.96 -11.00
C GLY A 52 4.11 13.31 -11.17
N LYS A 53 3.37 14.43 -11.14
CA LYS A 53 3.88 15.79 -11.35
C LYS A 53 3.91 16.62 -10.06
N HIS A 54 3.76 15.98 -8.93
CA HIS A 54 3.79 16.60 -7.62
C HIS A 54 4.91 16.02 -6.76
N LEU A 55 5.36 16.78 -5.77
CA LEU A 55 6.39 16.33 -4.83
C LEU A 55 5.89 15.13 -3.98
N VAL A 56 4.63 15.17 -3.54
CA VAL A 56 3.98 14.01 -2.92
C VAL A 56 3.68 12.99 -3.99
N SER A 57 4.25 11.82 -3.86
CA SER A 57 4.10 10.71 -4.80
C SER A 57 4.25 9.37 -4.05
N ILE A 58 3.82 8.28 -4.67
CA ILE A 58 4.04 6.94 -4.14
C ILE A 58 5.54 6.72 -3.88
N GLY A 59 5.89 6.12 -2.75
CA GLY A 59 7.26 5.93 -2.28
C GLY A 59 7.82 7.08 -1.42
N LYS A 60 7.07 8.16 -1.22
CA LYS A 60 7.41 9.25 -0.29
C LYS A 60 6.72 9.04 1.06
N VAL A 61 7.12 9.85 2.03
CA VAL A 61 6.45 9.96 3.33
C VAL A 61 5.97 11.40 3.52
N TYR A 62 4.79 11.56 4.08
CA TYR A 62 4.24 12.86 4.43
C TYR A 62 4.18 13.03 5.95
N ASP A 63 4.84 14.06 6.47
CA ASP A 63 4.71 14.51 7.86
C ASP A 63 3.58 15.54 7.94
N ALA A 64 2.41 15.08 8.35
CA ALA A 64 1.22 15.93 8.46
C ALA A 64 1.33 16.94 9.63
N ALA A 65 2.20 16.71 10.62
CA ALA A 65 2.39 17.61 11.75
C ALA A 65 3.28 18.82 11.39
N ARG A 66 4.24 18.61 10.47
CA ARG A 66 5.17 19.66 10.01
C ARG A 66 4.90 20.15 8.60
N ASP A 67 3.94 19.52 7.90
CA ASP A 67 3.64 19.76 6.49
C ASP A 67 4.88 19.62 5.60
N LEU A 68 5.58 18.48 5.75
CA LEU A 68 6.80 18.17 5.03
C LEU A 68 6.67 16.86 4.24
N VAL A 69 7.30 16.83 3.07
CA VAL A 69 7.41 15.62 2.25
C VAL A 69 8.82 15.07 2.37
N LEU A 70 8.94 13.80 2.73
CA LEU A 70 10.19 13.15 3.03
C LEU A 70 10.58 12.14 1.97
N THR A 71 11.86 12.09 1.65
CA THR A 71 12.48 10.96 0.96
C THR A 71 13.14 10.08 2.00
N ILE A 72 12.80 8.80 2.00
CA ILE A 72 13.35 7.82 2.94
C ILE A 72 14.09 6.70 2.21
N ASP A 73 14.98 6.04 2.92
CA ASP A 73 15.43 4.71 2.56
C ASP A 73 14.39 3.69 3.00
N SER A 74 13.86 2.91 2.05
CA SER A 74 12.73 2.00 2.30
C SER A 74 13.10 0.76 3.14
N LEU A 75 14.40 0.46 3.30
CA LEU A 75 14.88 -0.67 4.09
C LEU A 75 15.22 -0.25 5.53
N THR A 76 15.83 0.93 5.70
CA THR A 76 16.25 1.44 7.00
C THR A 76 15.24 2.39 7.63
N PHE A 77 14.33 2.95 6.84
CA PHE A 77 13.39 4.02 7.22
C PHE A 77 14.07 5.32 7.69
N GLU A 78 15.32 5.52 7.32
CA GLU A 78 16.05 6.77 7.57
C GLU A 78 15.67 7.83 6.54
N VAL A 79 15.50 9.08 7.00
CA VAL A 79 15.17 10.22 6.12
C VAL A 79 16.45 10.73 5.46
N SER A 80 16.48 10.70 4.13
CA SER A 80 17.58 11.23 3.33
C SER A 80 17.39 12.67 2.88
N ALA A 81 16.14 13.15 2.80
CA ALA A 81 15.81 14.54 2.48
C ALA A 81 14.39 14.89 2.95
N ALA A 82 14.17 16.15 3.31
CA ALA A 82 12.88 16.72 3.65
C ALA A 82 12.61 17.97 2.82
N TYR A 83 11.36 18.16 2.42
CA TYR A 83 10.92 19.25 1.55
C TYR A 83 9.67 19.89 2.10
N ARG A 84 9.56 21.21 2.02
CA ARG A 84 8.30 21.92 2.22
C ARG A 84 7.34 21.59 1.08
N TRP A 85 6.06 21.83 1.29
CA TRP A 85 5.03 21.59 0.27
C TRP A 85 5.32 22.31 -1.07
N ASN A 86 5.91 23.48 -1.01
CA ASN A 86 6.29 24.27 -2.20
C ASN A 86 7.56 23.76 -2.92
N GLY A 87 8.13 22.64 -2.47
CA GLY A 87 9.34 22.05 -3.07
C GLY A 87 10.67 22.58 -2.51
N GLU A 88 10.66 23.52 -1.58
CA GLU A 88 11.88 23.99 -0.93
C GLU A 88 12.49 22.89 -0.05
N LYS A 89 13.75 22.52 -0.34
CA LYS A 89 14.47 21.50 0.42
C LYS A 89 15.00 22.07 1.73
N LEU A 90 14.79 21.36 2.83
CA LEU A 90 15.43 21.67 4.10
C LEU A 90 16.93 21.40 4.03
N SER A 91 17.71 22.10 4.87
CA SER A 91 19.12 21.78 5.05
C SER A 91 19.31 20.39 5.64
N GLU A 92 20.49 19.80 5.43
CA GLU A 92 20.84 18.51 6.03
C GLU A 92 20.77 18.56 7.56
N THR A 93 21.19 19.68 8.15
CA THR A 93 21.15 19.89 9.61
C THR A 93 19.72 19.89 10.14
N GLU A 94 18.80 20.64 9.51
CA GLU A 94 17.39 20.66 9.89
C GLU A 94 16.74 19.29 9.70
N THR A 95 17.05 18.61 8.58
CA THR A 95 16.53 17.26 8.31
C THR A 95 16.94 16.27 9.40
N GLN A 96 18.22 16.29 9.78
CA GLN A 96 18.75 15.41 10.83
C GLN A 96 18.18 15.74 12.22
N GLU A 97 17.94 17.02 12.50
CA GLU A 97 17.35 17.48 13.77
C GLU A 97 15.89 17.02 13.91
N TYR A 98 15.11 17.11 12.82
CA TYR A 98 13.70 16.72 12.83
C TYR A 98 13.50 15.21 12.77
N TYR A 99 14.38 14.49 12.07
CA TYR A 99 14.23 13.06 11.77
C TYR A 99 15.51 12.26 12.10
N PRO A 100 15.91 12.18 13.38
CA PRO A 100 17.08 11.39 13.77
C PRO A 100 16.80 9.89 13.68
N GLY A 101 17.61 9.15 12.90
CA GLY A 101 17.53 7.69 12.76
C GLY A 101 16.28 7.17 12.06
N PRO A 102 15.99 5.86 12.16
CA PRO A 102 14.83 5.23 11.55
C PRO A 102 13.50 5.78 12.05
N GLN A 103 12.60 6.07 11.13
CA GLN A 103 11.28 6.62 11.45
C GLN A 103 10.25 5.52 11.68
N GLN A 104 9.24 5.83 12.50
CA GLN A 104 8.07 4.99 12.71
C GLN A 104 6.85 5.66 12.08
N PHE A 105 6.12 4.91 11.29
CA PHE A 105 4.96 5.41 10.57
C PHE A 105 3.67 5.14 11.35
N ASP A 106 2.76 6.08 11.25
CA ASP A 106 1.38 5.92 11.72
C ASP A 106 0.42 6.40 10.61
N PHE A 107 -0.87 6.41 10.87
CA PHE A 107 -1.87 6.84 9.90
C PHE A 107 -2.34 8.29 10.09
N ASN A 108 -1.68 9.06 10.94
CA ASN A 108 -2.12 10.41 11.30
C ASN A 108 -1.06 11.48 11.14
N HIS A 109 0.20 11.19 11.54
CA HIS A 109 1.25 12.19 11.60
C HIS A 109 2.35 11.92 10.58
N LEU A 110 2.95 10.72 10.61
CA LEU A 110 4.00 10.34 9.68
C LEU A 110 3.51 9.19 8.81
N VAL A 111 3.06 9.54 7.60
CA VAL A 111 2.32 8.64 6.72
C VAL A 111 3.16 8.25 5.52
N ALA A 112 3.38 6.96 5.35
CA ALA A 112 3.97 6.43 4.12
C ALA A 112 2.96 6.50 2.96
N ILE A 113 3.32 7.19 1.89
CA ILE A 113 2.52 7.27 0.67
C ILE A 113 2.81 6.01 -0.15
N GLY A 114 2.11 4.95 0.13
CA GLY A 114 2.37 3.65 -0.47
C GLY A 114 1.44 3.30 -1.64
N ASP A 115 0.26 3.90 -1.67
CA ASP A 115 -0.80 3.65 -2.64
C ASP A 115 -1.66 4.90 -2.88
N GLY A 116 -2.70 4.75 -3.71
CA GLY A 116 -3.58 5.85 -4.11
C GLY A 116 -4.44 6.46 -3.00
N TRP A 117 -4.66 5.77 -1.88
CA TRP A 117 -5.41 6.29 -0.73
C TRP A 117 -4.72 7.51 -0.10
N TRP A 118 -3.39 7.52 -0.09
CA TRP A 118 -2.61 8.51 0.63
C TRP A 118 -2.38 9.80 -0.12
N LEU A 119 -2.59 9.81 -1.45
CA LEU A 119 -2.44 11.03 -2.25
C LEU A 119 -3.50 12.09 -1.89
N PRO A 120 -4.81 11.80 -1.95
CA PRO A 120 -5.82 12.78 -1.56
C PRO A 120 -5.80 13.06 -0.04
N PHE A 121 -5.39 12.09 0.78
CA PHE A 121 -5.18 12.29 2.22
C PHE A 121 -4.13 13.38 2.49
N ALA A 122 -2.94 13.27 1.88
CA ALA A 122 -1.86 14.24 2.08
C ALA A 122 -2.28 15.64 1.65
N SER A 123 -2.94 15.76 0.48
CA SER A 123 -3.48 17.05 0.01
C SER A 123 -4.52 17.60 0.99
N ALA A 124 -5.43 16.78 1.50
CA ALA A 124 -6.45 17.21 2.45
C ALA A 124 -5.84 17.70 3.78
N LYS A 125 -4.82 16.99 4.28
CA LYS A 125 -4.07 17.41 5.48
C LYS A 125 -3.37 18.74 5.29
N HIS A 126 -2.72 18.96 4.14
CA HIS A 126 -2.11 20.23 3.78
C HIS A 126 -3.12 21.38 3.82
N TYR A 127 -4.34 21.16 3.33
CA TYR A 127 -5.42 22.15 3.36
C TYR A 127 -6.25 22.15 4.66
N GLY A 128 -5.75 21.56 5.74
CA GLY A 128 -6.29 21.67 7.09
C GLY A 128 -7.45 20.74 7.42
N VAL A 129 -7.67 19.67 6.65
CA VAL A 129 -8.68 18.65 7.00
C VAL A 129 -8.11 17.78 8.11
N GLU A 130 -8.66 17.90 9.31
CA GLU A 130 -8.24 17.09 10.45
C GLU A 130 -8.89 15.70 10.44
N GLU A 131 -10.20 15.65 10.18
CA GLU A 131 -11.01 14.45 10.20
C GLU A 131 -11.19 13.90 8.77
N ASN A 132 -10.58 12.78 8.47
CA ASN A 132 -10.60 12.09 7.18
C ASN A 132 -11.18 10.67 7.25
N TYR A 133 -11.27 10.08 8.45
CA TYR A 133 -11.63 8.68 8.63
C TYR A 133 -13.07 8.39 8.19
N SER A 134 -14.02 9.30 8.43
CA SER A 134 -15.40 9.12 7.96
C SER A 134 -15.50 9.09 6.44
N SER A 135 -14.65 9.86 5.72
CA SER A 135 -14.58 9.81 4.25
C SER A 135 -14.02 8.48 3.76
N TYR A 136 -13.00 7.93 4.46
CA TYR A 136 -12.50 6.59 4.19
C TYR A 136 -13.58 5.53 4.36
N LEU A 137 -14.29 5.51 5.49
CA LEU A 137 -15.39 4.57 5.72
C LEU A 137 -16.50 4.68 4.67
N ALA A 138 -16.92 5.92 4.32
CA ALA A 138 -17.92 6.13 3.28
C ALA A 138 -17.44 5.60 1.90
N THR A 139 -16.14 5.69 1.61
CA THR A 139 -15.59 5.11 0.38
C THR A 139 -15.60 3.60 0.42
N LYS A 140 -15.29 2.98 1.55
CA LYS A 140 -15.38 1.52 1.71
C LYS A 140 -16.82 1.01 1.56
N GLU A 141 -17.81 1.74 2.06
CA GLU A 141 -19.24 1.45 1.83
C GLU A 141 -19.61 1.59 0.34
N PHE A 142 -19.12 2.64 -0.33
CA PHE A 142 -19.33 2.84 -1.76
C PHE A 142 -18.76 1.67 -2.59
N MET A 143 -17.56 1.18 -2.26
CA MET A 143 -16.90 0.08 -2.98
C MET A 143 -17.69 -1.24 -3.00
N VAL A 144 -18.61 -1.44 -2.05
CA VAL A 144 -19.44 -2.65 -1.97
C VAL A 144 -20.93 -2.37 -2.27
N SER A 145 -21.23 -1.18 -2.79
CA SER A 145 -22.59 -0.79 -3.22
C SER A 145 -22.87 -1.17 -4.67
N ASP A 146 -24.14 -1.16 -5.05
CA ASP A 146 -24.57 -1.40 -6.44
C ASP A 146 -24.07 -0.33 -7.43
N ASP A 147 -23.61 0.82 -6.91
CA ASP A 147 -23.08 1.95 -7.70
C ASP A 147 -21.61 1.81 -8.07
N PHE A 148 -20.92 0.80 -7.53
CA PHE A 148 -19.50 0.54 -7.78
C PHE A 148 -19.28 -0.91 -8.17
N THR A 149 -18.42 -1.14 -9.17
CA THR A 149 -18.03 -2.49 -9.56
C THR A 149 -16.53 -2.66 -9.38
N ILE A 150 -16.15 -3.54 -8.46
CA ILE A 150 -14.75 -3.94 -8.33
C ILE A 150 -14.43 -4.92 -9.47
N GLU A 151 -13.46 -4.55 -10.29
CA GLU A 151 -13.02 -5.41 -11.38
C GLU A 151 -12.27 -6.64 -10.84
N LYS A 152 -12.81 -7.83 -11.16
CA LYS A 152 -12.20 -9.10 -10.76
C LYS A 152 -11.06 -9.46 -11.71
N LEU A 153 -9.93 -9.83 -11.18
CA LEU A 153 -8.81 -10.31 -11.97
C LEU A 153 -9.13 -11.68 -12.59
N GLU A 154 -9.13 -11.75 -13.91
CA GLU A 154 -9.51 -12.97 -14.64
C GLU A 154 -8.60 -14.15 -14.30
N GLY A 155 -9.20 -15.26 -13.90
CA GLY A 155 -8.49 -16.50 -13.57
C GLY A 155 -7.84 -16.52 -12.18
N LEU A 156 -7.84 -15.40 -11.42
CA LEU A 156 -7.17 -15.30 -10.14
C LEU A 156 -7.67 -16.35 -9.13
N ARG A 157 -9.00 -16.51 -9.00
CA ARG A 157 -9.57 -17.52 -8.09
C ARG A 157 -9.04 -18.92 -8.39
N THR A 158 -9.06 -19.31 -9.66
CA THR A 158 -8.59 -20.64 -10.09
C THR A 158 -7.11 -20.80 -9.79
N TYR A 159 -6.31 -19.77 -10.07
CA TYR A 159 -4.89 -19.76 -9.78
C TYR A 159 -4.58 -19.90 -8.29
N LEU A 160 -5.27 -19.15 -7.43
CA LEU A 160 -5.08 -19.20 -5.97
C LEU A 160 -5.51 -20.56 -5.39
N LEU A 161 -6.58 -21.17 -5.89
CA LEU A 161 -6.97 -22.52 -5.49
C LEU A 161 -5.91 -23.56 -5.83
N GLN A 162 -5.32 -23.49 -7.03
CA GLN A 162 -4.22 -24.37 -7.42
C GLN A 162 -2.95 -24.11 -6.60
N LEU A 163 -2.64 -22.86 -6.31
CA LEU A 163 -1.50 -22.48 -5.49
C LEU A 163 -1.61 -23.07 -4.08
N LYS A 164 -2.80 -22.95 -3.47
CA LYS A 164 -3.13 -23.45 -2.13
C LYS A 164 -2.95 -24.96 -1.95
N GLU A 165 -2.96 -25.75 -3.04
CA GLU A 165 -2.73 -27.21 -2.94
C GLU A 165 -1.33 -27.58 -2.43
N LYS A 166 -0.34 -26.70 -2.57
CA LYS A 166 1.06 -26.97 -2.26
C LYS A 166 1.76 -25.87 -1.45
N THR A 167 1.13 -24.72 -1.34
CA THR A 167 1.72 -23.50 -0.78
C THR A 167 0.79 -22.94 0.27
N GLN A 168 1.32 -22.54 1.42
CA GLN A 168 0.56 -21.77 2.39
C GLN A 168 0.31 -20.37 1.84
N ILE A 169 -0.94 -19.95 1.76
CA ILE A 169 -1.29 -18.61 1.30
C ILE A 169 -1.94 -17.81 2.43
N VAL A 170 -1.39 -16.65 2.71
CA VAL A 170 -1.79 -15.78 3.81
C VAL A 170 -2.18 -14.42 3.26
N LEU A 171 -3.24 -13.83 3.79
CA LEU A 171 -3.62 -12.44 3.53
C LEU A 171 -3.12 -11.57 4.67
N LEU A 172 -2.36 -10.51 4.36
CA LEU A 172 -1.84 -9.54 5.32
C LEU A 172 -2.23 -8.12 4.88
N THR A 173 -3.24 -7.53 5.52
CA THR A 173 -3.81 -6.23 5.10
C THR A 173 -4.06 -5.27 6.25
N ASN A 174 -4.04 -3.97 5.96
CA ASN A 174 -4.44 -2.90 6.89
C ASN A 174 -5.96 -2.79 7.04
N SER A 175 -6.73 -3.30 6.09
CA SER A 175 -8.19 -3.33 6.16
C SER A 175 -8.66 -4.16 7.35
N ASP A 176 -9.78 -3.78 7.96
CA ASP A 176 -10.37 -4.53 9.06
C ASP A 176 -11.06 -5.82 8.58
N ARG A 177 -11.42 -6.69 9.52
CA ARG A 177 -11.97 -8.02 9.20
C ARG A 177 -13.32 -7.95 8.47
N GLU A 178 -14.17 -6.99 8.81
CA GLU A 178 -15.49 -6.85 8.20
C GLU A 178 -15.34 -6.42 6.74
N ASP A 179 -14.51 -5.42 6.49
CA ASP A 179 -14.19 -4.93 5.17
C ASP A 179 -13.54 -6.00 4.28
N VAL A 180 -12.53 -6.72 4.82
CA VAL A 180 -11.90 -7.86 4.12
C VAL A 180 -12.94 -8.91 3.73
N THR A 181 -13.87 -9.25 4.62
CA THR A 181 -14.90 -10.26 4.35
C THR A 181 -15.81 -9.82 3.21
N ARG A 182 -16.22 -8.54 3.19
CA ARG A 182 -17.05 -7.97 2.12
C ARG A 182 -16.30 -7.96 0.79
N LEU A 183 -15.07 -7.46 0.76
CA LEU A 183 -14.25 -7.39 -0.46
C LEU A 183 -13.96 -8.78 -1.04
N LEU A 184 -13.58 -9.75 -0.23
CA LEU A 184 -13.36 -11.12 -0.71
C LEU A 184 -14.63 -11.77 -1.27
N ASN A 185 -15.81 -11.40 -0.75
CA ASN A 185 -17.08 -11.84 -1.32
C ASN A 185 -17.33 -11.21 -2.70
N GLU A 186 -17.16 -9.90 -2.84
CA GLU A 186 -17.30 -9.18 -4.11
C GLU A 186 -16.31 -9.69 -5.17
N LEU A 187 -15.09 -10.02 -4.77
CA LEU A 187 -14.05 -10.56 -5.64
C LEU A 187 -14.23 -12.05 -5.96
N ASP A 188 -15.22 -12.74 -5.38
CA ASP A 188 -15.37 -14.20 -5.46
C ASP A 188 -14.14 -14.95 -4.93
N LEU A 189 -13.48 -14.40 -3.90
CA LEU A 189 -12.31 -15.00 -3.24
C LEU A 189 -12.62 -15.54 -1.84
N THR A 190 -13.90 -15.72 -1.51
CA THR A 190 -14.33 -16.32 -0.23
C THR A 190 -13.74 -17.72 -0.07
N ASN A 191 -13.25 -18.04 1.12
CA ASN A 191 -12.61 -19.31 1.50
C ASN A 191 -11.29 -19.65 0.76
N ILE A 192 -10.68 -18.66 0.10
CA ILE A 192 -9.33 -18.83 -0.48
C ILE A 192 -8.27 -18.84 0.61
N PHE A 193 -8.28 -17.86 1.50
CA PHE A 193 -7.29 -17.70 2.56
C PHE A 193 -7.75 -18.39 3.85
N ASP A 194 -6.96 -19.34 4.37
CA ASP A 194 -7.20 -19.98 5.67
C ASP A 194 -6.63 -19.14 6.81
N HIS A 195 -5.62 -18.34 6.54
CA HIS A 195 -4.99 -17.43 7.47
C HIS A 195 -5.06 -16.00 6.95
N MET A 196 -5.68 -15.11 7.73
CA MET A 196 -5.83 -13.69 7.39
C MET A 196 -5.44 -12.84 8.60
N ILE A 197 -4.47 -11.95 8.40
CA ILE A 197 -4.04 -10.94 9.35
C ILE A 197 -4.62 -9.61 8.89
N THR A 198 -5.69 -9.19 9.52
CA THR A 198 -6.40 -7.93 9.27
C THR A 198 -5.98 -6.86 10.26
N SER A 199 -6.17 -5.57 9.95
CA SER A 199 -5.71 -4.45 10.78
C SER A 199 -4.21 -4.58 11.13
N ALA A 200 -3.40 -4.99 10.17
CA ALA A 200 -2.01 -5.42 10.36
C ALA A 200 -1.06 -4.30 10.78
N LYS A 201 -1.47 -3.03 10.63
CA LYS A 201 -0.68 -1.82 10.90
C LYS A 201 0.64 -1.79 10.12
N LYS A 202 0.57 -2.12 8.81
CA LYS A 202 1.70 -1.97 7.91
C LYS A 202 2.03 -0.47 7.71
N PRO A 203 3.30 -0.08 7.53
CA PRO A 203 4.50 -0.92 7.54
C PRO A 203 5.04 -1.26 8.94
N ALA A 204 4.54 -0.59 10.01
CA ALA A 204 5.14 -0.64 11.35
C ALA A 204 5.28 -2.07 11.92
N TYR A 205 4.37 -2.98 11.57
CA TYR A 205 4.38 -4.35 12.07
C TYR A 205 4.59 -5.40 10.98
N THR A 206 4.76 -5.03 9.71
CA THR A 206 4.88 -6.01 8.62
C THR A 206 5.99 -7.01 8.87
N LYS A 207 7.19 -6.53 9.18
CA LYS A 207 8.35 -7.39 9.46
C LYS A 207 8.07 -8.39 10.58
N LYS A 208 7.45 -7.93 11.67
CA LYS A 208 7.09 -8.78 12.81
C LYS A 208 6.06 -9.85 12.43
N TRP A 209 5.09 -9.51 11.58
CA TRP A 209 4.12 -10.49 11.08
C TRP A 209 4.80 -11.52 10.18
N MET A 210 5.70 -11.10 9.30
CA MET A 210 6.45 -12.00 8.42
C MET A 210 7.35 -12.95 9.24
N GLU A 211 8.10 -12.44 10.22
CA GLU A 211 8.90 -13.25 11.15
C GLU A 211 8.02 -14.30 11.86
N HIS A 212 6.86 -13.90 12.36
CA HIS A 212 5.91 -14.80 12.99
C HIS A 212 5.40 -15.90 12.04
N LEU A 213 5.11 -15.56 10.78
CA LEU A 213 4.65 -16.53 9.78
C LEU A 213 5.77 -17.51 9.37
N ILE A 214 7.01 -17.02 9.23
CA ILE A 214 8.18 -17.86 8.98
C ILE A 214 8.34 -18.90 10.10
N GLU A 215 8.26 -18.47 11.36
CA GLU A 215 8.32 -19.35 12.52
C GLU A 215 7.13 -20.32 12.58
N GLN A 216 5.90 -19.82 12.39
CA GLN A 216 4.67 -20.62 12.44
C GLN A 216 4.63 -21.74 11.40
N TYR A 217 5.15 -21.48 10.21
CA TYR A 217 5.17 -22.45 9.11
C TYR A 217 6.49 -23.24 9.02
N GLU A 218 7.41 -22.99 9.96
CA GLU A 218 8.70 -23.70 10.05
C GLU A 218 9.47 -23.69 8.71
N ILE A 219 9.59 -22.51 8.09
CA ILE A 219 10.27 -22.32 6.81
C ILE A 219 11.52 -21.44 6.95
N GLU A 220 12.44 -21.55 6.00
CA GLU A 220 13.51 -20.58 5.83
C GLU A 220 12.96 -19.32 5.12
N PRO A 221 13.49 -18.11 5.40
CA PRO A 221 13.02 -16.88 4.74
C PRO A 221 12.97 -16.96 3.21
N ALA A 222 13.98 -17.54 2.58
CA ALA A 222 14.06 -17.72 1.12
C ALA A 222 12.99 -18.68 0.54
N GLU A 223 12.25 -19.40 1.37
CA GLU A 223 11.13 -20.25 0.97
C GLU A 223 9.78 -19.50 1.01
N GLY A 224 9.81 -18.22 1.42
CA GLY A 224 8.66 -17.33 1.47
C GLY A 224 8.76 -16.18 0.48
N VAL A 225 7.60 -15.72 0.00
CA VAL A 225 7.50 -14.55 -0.89
C VAL A 225 6.36 -13.63 -0.45
N SER A 226 6.58 -12.32 -0.50
CA SER A 226 5.56 -11.29 -0.29
C SER A 226 5.10 -10.73 -1.63
N VAL A 227 3.81 -10.53 -1.80
CA VAL A 227 3.18 -10.02 -3.02
C VAL A 227 2.32 -8.82 -2.67
N GLY A 228 2.60 -7.67 -3.27
CA GLY A 228 1.86 -6.44 -3.02
C GLY A 228 2.22 -5.32 -3.97
N ASP A 229 1.43 -4.23 -3.91
CA ASP A 229 1.59 -3.01 -4.71
C ASP A 229 2.29 -1.87 -3.95
N ASN A 230 2.60 -2.07 -2.67
CA ASN A 230 3.19 -1.06 -1.81
C ASN A 230 4.59 -1.45 -1.36
N PHE A 231 5.61 -0.77 -1.91
CA PHE A 231 7.01 -1.11 -1.66
C PHE A 231 7.38 -1.07 -0.17
N ILE A 232 6.92 -0.06 0.56
CA ILE A 232 7.25 0.14 1.98
C ILE A 232 6.50 -0.87 2.87
N ASN A 233 5.26 -1.19 2.52
CA ASN A 233 4.40 -2.04 3.33
C ASN A 233 4.71 -3.53 3.19
N GLU A 234 4.99 -4.01 1.97
CA GLU A 234 5.05 -5.44 1.64
C GLU A 234 6.43 -5.88 1.17
N ILE A 235 7.09 -5.05 0.32
CA ILE A 235 8.27 -5.47 -0.44
C ILE A 235 9.54 -5.29 0.39
N ALA A 236 9.81 -4.09 0.86
CA ALA A 236 11.01 -3.79 1.63
C ALA A 236 11.14 -4.65 2.91
N PRO A 237 10.07 -4.86 3.71
CA PRO A 237 10.15 -5.75 4.86
C PRO A 237 10.50 -7.19 4.50
N ALA A 238 9.92 -7.74 3.41
CA ALA A 238 10.23 -9.10 2.94
C ALA A 238 11.70 -9.24 2.55
N LEU A 239 12.18 -8.35 1.68
CA LEU A 239 13.59 -8.34 1.25
C LEU A 239 14.56 -8.18 2.43
N SER A 240 14.21 -7.36 3.44
CA SER A 240 15.04 -7.17 4.64
C SER A 240 15.17 -8.43 5.51
N LEU A 241 14.24 -9.37 5.38
CA LEU A 241 14.25 -10.67 6.05
C LEU A 241 14.93 -11.78 5.23
N GLY A 242 15.29 -11.52 3.97
CA GLY A 242 15.80 -12.52 3.05
C GLY A 242 14.69 -13.37 2.41
N MET A 243 13.45 -12.92 2.46
CA MET A 243 12.36 -13.43 1.63
C MET A 243 12.45 -12.84 0.21
N ASP A 244 11.85 -13.51 -0.74
CA ASP A 244 11.59 -12.91 -2.05
C ASP A 244 10.37 -11.99 -2.02
N ALA A 245 10.25 -11.14 -3.04
CA ALA A 245 9.13 -10.22 -3.18
C ALA A 245 8.65 -10.12 -4.64
N VAL A 246 7.35 -9.98 -4.81
CA VAL A 246 6.69 -9.65 -6.08
C VAL A 246 6.02 -8.30 -5.92
N TYR A 247 6.53 -7.31 -6.61
CA TYR A 247 6.03 -5.95 -6.60
C TYR A 247 5.11 -5.73 -7.80
N ILE A 248 3.86 -5.38 -7.52
CA ILE A 248 2.88 -5.04 -8.54
C ILE A 248 3.01 -3.54 -8.80
N GLN A 249 3.60 -3.18 -9.93
CA GLN A 249 3.80 -1.79 -10.33
C GLN A 249 3.49 -1.63 -11.81
N PRO A 250 2.25 -1.28 -12.16
CA PRO A 250 1.89 -1.03 -13.55
C PRO A 250 2.80 0.03 -14.18
N HIS A 251 3.46 -0.33 -15.29
CA HIS A 251 4.39 0.53 -16.04
C HIS A 251 5.72 0.88 -15.37
N GLY A 252 6.15 0.12 -14.33
CA GLY A 252 7.40 0.36 -13.63
C GLY A 252 8.34 -0.85 -13.64
N HIS A 253 9.33 -0.91 -14.55
CA HIS A 253 10.20 -2.09 -14.69
C HIS A 253 11.69 -1.86 -14.35
N ASP A 254 12.05 -0.76 -13.72
CA ASP A 254 13.46 -0.34 -13.61
C ASP A 254 14.19 -0.81 -12.33
N GLU A 255 13.57 -1.59 -11.44
CA GLU A 255 14.23 -2.08 -10.23
C GLU A 255 14.59 -3.57 -10.31
N GLU A 256 15.77 -3.88 -10.86
CA GLU A 256 16.37 -5.20 -10.68
C GLU A 256 17.08 -5.28 -9.32
N ARG A 257 16.57 -6.11 -8.43
CA ARG A 257 17.22 -6.47 -7.15
C ARG A 257 17.13 -7.97 -6.96
N ASP A 258 18.12 -8.55 -6.31
CA ASP A 258 18.07 -9.96 -5.91
C ASP A 258 16.83 -10.20 -5.04
N GLY A 259 16.06 -11.23 -5.36
CA GLY A 259 14.81 -11.58 -4.67
C GLY A 259 13.61 -10.70 -5.03
N LEU A 260 13.74 -9.66 -5.88
CA LEU A 260 12.65 -8.80 -6.31
C LEU A 260 12.22 -9.11 -7.74
N LYS A 261 10.93 -9.39 -7.92
CA LYS A 261 10.28 -9.46 -9.22
C LYS A 261 9.24 -8.36 -9.34
N VAL A 262 9.31 -7.55 -10.40
CA VAL A 262 8.28 -6.56 -10.74
C VAL A 262 7.34 -7.13 -11.80
N ILE A 263 6.03 -6.92 -11.63
CA ILE A 263 4.99 -7.33 -12.57
C ILE A 263 3.95 -6.21 -12.73
N ASP A 264 3.22 -6.23 -13.84
CA ASP A 264 2.14 -5.26 -14.06
C ASP A 264 0.86 -5.65 -13.29
N SER A 265 0.59 -6.95 -13.16
CA SER A 265 -0.65 -7.49 -12.59
C SER A 265 -0.48 -8.92 -12.12
N LEU A 266 -1.25 -9.35 -11.11
CA LEU A 266 -1.35 -10.77 -10.74
C LEU A 266 -1.89 -11.66 -11.87
N THR A 267 -2.56 -11.09 -12.86
CA THR A 267 -3.00 -11.85 -14.05
C THR A 267 -1.83 -12.40 -14.87
N ASP A 268 -0.62 -11.85 -14.71
CA ASP A 268 0.60 -12.36 -15.34
C ASP A 268 0.93 -13.79 -14.89
N PHE A 269 0.52 -14.16 -13.68
CA PHE A 269 0.67 -15.54 -13.18
C PHE A 269 -0.49 -16.44 -13.60
N SER A 270 -1.73 -15.93 -13.70
CA SER A 270 -2.90 -16.73 -14.08
C SER A 270 -2.91 -17.10 -15.56
N LYS A 271 -2.23 -16.33 -16.42
CA LYS A 271 -2.11 -16.57 -17.88
C LYS A 271 -1.00 -17.54 -18.27
N GLN A 272 -0.06 -17.84 -17.36
CA GLN A 272 1.01 -18.80 -17.61
C GLN A 272 0.48 -20.23 -17.36
N ARG A 273 0.00 -20.89 -18.41
CA ARG A 273 -0.40 -22.31 -18.43
C ARG A 273 0.77 -23.25 -18.57
#